data_d6628cac2d51c4b4d4fa4fa4094cb9ef
#
_entry.id   d6628cac2d51c4b4d4fa4fa4094cb9ef
#
_cell.length_a   1.000
_cell.length_b   1.000
_cell.length_c   1.000
_cell.angle_alpha   90.00
_cell.angle_beta   90.00
_cell.angle_gamma   90.00
#
_symmetry.space_group_name_H-M   'P 1'
#
loop_
_entity.id
_entity.type
_entity.pdbx_description
1 polymer ?
#
loop_
_entity_poly.entity_id
_entity_poly.type
_entity_poly.pdbx_seq_one_letter_code
_entity_poly.pdbx_strand_id
1 'polypeptide(L)'
;ADIIIGHNIWDFDLKTLNGRFLFHELLPPSPYKFFDTLKTARSKFKLPSNKLDYIAQFLGVGKKMKTGGHELWTGCTEGDKKSWKKMIKYCHHDVDILIDVYNKLLPWATNHPNMALFGGTCKNCGSDNLEPLEKTVKTNVNEFKAYRCEDCGHIMRDRKAVKGNDALTSVI
;
A
#
# COMPACT_ATOMS: atom_id res chain seq x y z
N ALA A 1 1.71 -14.56 6.69
CA ALA A 1 1.57 -13.63 5.53
C ALA A 1 2.93 -13.05 5.19
N ASP A 2 3.26 -12.97 3.91
CA ASP A 2 4.54 -12.41 3.45
C ASP A 2 4.47 -10.88 3.33
N ILE A 3 3.28 -10.37 3.01
CA ILE A 3 3.00 -8.94 2.88
C ILE A 3 1.68 -8.62 3.59
N ILE A 4 1.68 -7.55 4.39
CA ILE A 4 0.51 -7.01 5.05
C ILE A 4 0.21 -5.63 4.45
N ILE A 5 -1.03 -5.39 4.08
CA ILE A 5 -1.48 -4.11 3.51
C ILE A 5 -2.40 -3.42 4.50
N GLY A 6 -2.19 -2.12 4.71
CA GLY A 6 -3.04 -1.33 5.60
C GLY A 6 -3.03 0.15 5.29
N HIS A 7 -3.81 0.90 6.06
CA HIS A 7 -3.86 2.35 6.01
C HIS A 7 -3.44 2.93 7.37
N ASN A 8 -2.28 3.54 7.46
CA ASN A 8 -1.60 3.89 8.71
C ASN A 8 -1.15 2.66 9.53
N ILE A 9 -0.90 1.57 8.83
CA ILE A 9 -0.64 0.27 9.45
C ILE A 9 0.63 0.27 10.32
N TRP A 10 1.67 0.98 9.88
CA TRP A 10 2.94 1.05 10.61
C TRP A 10 2.80 1.72 11.98
N ASP A 11 2.11 2.85 12.02
CA ASP A 11 2.05 3.67 13.23
C ASP A 11 0.92 3.26 14.18
N PHE A 12 -0.06 2.49 13.72
CA PHE A 12 -1.20 2.09 14.53
C PHE A 12 -1.32 0.56 14.66
N ASP A 13 -1.68 -0.15 13.60
CA ASP A 13 -2.06 -1.56 13.70
C ASP A 13 -0.89 -2.45 14.15
N LEU A 14 0.29 -2.32 13.51
CA LEU A 14 1.44 -3.16 13.82
C LEU A 14 2.00 -2.90 15.22
N LYS A 15 2.05 -1.64 15.64
CA LYS A 15 2.51 -1.30 17.00
C LYS A 15 1.53 -1.80 18.06
N THR A 16 0.24 -1.67 17.81
CA THR A 16 -0.81 -2.18 18.70
C THR A 16 -0.73 -3.70 18.82
N LEU A 17 -0.61 -4.40 17.68
CA LEU A 17 -0.49 -5.86 17.63
C LEU A 17 0.77 -6.35 18.36
N ASN A 18 1.92 -5.72 18.11
CA ASN A 18 3.17 -6.06 18.78
C ASN A 18 3.08 -5.84 20.30
N GLY A 19 2.42 -4.78 20.74
CA GLY A 19 2.14 -4.55 22.16
C GLY A 19 1.29 -5.67 22.78
N ARG A 20 0.31 -6.19 22.03
CA ARG A 20 -0.50 -7.33 22.47
C ARG A 20 0.29 -8.63 22.49
N PHE A 21 1.16 -8.87 21.51
CA PHE A 21 2.07 -10.02 21.51
C PHE A 21 2.97 -10.00 22.73
N LEU A 22 3.58 -8.85 23.03
CA LEU A 22 4.42 -8.68 24.21
C LEU A 22 3.64 -8.94 25.51
N PHE A 23 2.44 -8.37 25.64
CA PHE A 23 1.59 -8.55 26.83
C PHE A 23 1.21 -10.03 27.07
N HIS A 24 1.00 -10.79 26.00
CA HIS A 24 0.63 -12.21 26.08
C HIS A 24 1.84 -13.15 25.99
N GLU A 25 3.06 -12.64 26.16
CA GLU A 25 4.31 -13.41 26.11
C GLU A 25 4.49 -14.22 24.79
N LEU A 26 3.89 -13.73 23.70
CA LEU A 26 4.06 -14.33 22.39
C LEU A 26 5.37 -13.85 21.76
N LEU A 27 6.04 -14.75 21.06
CA LEU A 27 7.25 -14.41 20.31
C LEU A 27 6.93 -13.44 19.15
N PRO A 28 7.93 -12.65 18.71
CA PRO A 28 7.79 -11.86 17.51
C PRO A 28 7.35 -12.72 16.31
N PRO A 29 6.50 -12.17 15.41
CA PRO A 29 6.06 -12.91 14.24
C PRO A 29 7.23 -13.19 13.28
N SER A 30 7.07 -14.18 12.41
CA SER A 30 7.99 -14.42 11.29
C SER A 30 8.18 -13.16 10.46
N PRO A 31 9.34 -12.97 9.82
CA PRO A 31 9.58 -11.78 8.98
C PRO A 31 8.51 -11.60 7.90
N TYR A 32 8.00 -10.39 7.80
CA TYR A 32 7.03 -9.98 6.79
C TYR A 32 7.36 -8.59 6.25
N LYS A 33 6.78 -8.22 5.11
CA LYS A 33 6.79 -6.87 4.58
C LYS A 33 5.44 -6.22 4.82
N PHE A 34 5.37 -4.89 4.74
CA PHE A 34 4.10 -4.19 4.79
C PHE A 34 4.06 -3.09 3.74
N PHE A 35 2.84 -2.78 3.31
CA PHE A 35 2.55 -1.65 2.44
C PHE A 35 1.51 -0.75 3.11
N ASP A 36 1.82 0.54 3.18
CA ASP A 36 0.96 1.53 3.84
C ASP A 36 0.40 2.51 2.80
N THR A 37 -0.91 2.39 2.54
CA THR A 37 -1.64 3.23 1.60
C THR A 37 -1.65 4.70 2.01
N LEU A 38 -1.61 5.01 3.34
CA LEU A 38 -1.50 6.38 3.82
C LEU A 38 -0.16 7.02 3.41
N LYS A 39 0.95 6.27 3.53
CA LYS A 39 2.27 6.78 3.12
C LYS A 39 2.33 7.07 1.63
N THR A 40 1.74 6.18 0.82
CA THR A 40 1.64 6.40 -0.63
C THR A 40 0.78 7.63 -0.94
N ALA A 41 -0.39 7.76 -0.33
CA ALA A 41 -1.26 8.92 -0.54
C ALA A 41 -0.55 10.24 -0.19
N ARG A 42 0.09 10.32 0.97
CA ARG A 42 0.84 11.52 1.41
C ARG A 42 2.03 11.86 0.52
N SER A 43 2.72 10.86 -0.01
CA SER A 43 3.94 11.08 -0.81
C SER A 43 3.65 11.45 -2.27
N LYS A 44 2.50 11.05 -2.80
CA LYS A 44 2.17 11.20 -4.22
C LYS A 44 1.13 12.27 -4.51
N PHE A 45 0.28 12.59 -3.53
CA PHE A 45 -0.87 13.47 -3.76
C PHE A 45 -0.98 14.53 -2.67
N LYS A 46 -1.47 15.71 -3.06
CA LYS A 46 -1.85 16.77 -2.14
C LYS A 46 -3.37 16.74 -1.98
N LEU A 47 -3.85 15.94 -1.04
CA LEU A 47 -5.28 15.81 -0.74
C LEU A 47 -5.64 16.65 0.50
N PRO A 48 -6.87 17.21 0.58
CA PRO A 48 -7.38 17.90 1.77
C PRO A 48 -7.37 17.03 3.02
N SER A 49 -7.57 15.71 2.87
CA SER A 49 -7.49 14.74 3.95
C SER A 49 -6.91 13.42 3.44
N ASN A 50 -6.09 12.78 4.26
CA ASN A 50 -5.54 11.45 3.97
C ASN A 50 -6.22 10.35 4.80
N LYS A 51 -7.39 10.59 5.39
CA LYS A 51 -8.18 9.54 6.05
C LYS A 51 -8.70 8.55 5.00
N LEU A 52 -8.72 7.26 5.32
CA LEU A 52 -9.21 6.21 4.40
C LEU A 52 -10.60 6.54 3.84
N ASP A 53 -11.52 6.98 4.69
CA ASP A 53 -12.87 7.36 4.29
C ASP A 53 -12.89 8.51 3.26
N TYR A 54 -12.05 9.53 3.46
CA TYR A 54 -11.94 10.64 2.52
C TYR A 54 -11.39 10.18 1.18
N ILE A 55 -10.31 9.39 1.20
CA ILE A 55 -9.68 8.89 -0.03
C ILE A 55 -10.65 7.99 -0.80
N ALA A 56 -11.37 7.11 -0.10
CA ALA A 56 -12.36 6.23 -0.71
C ALA A 56 -13.48 7.01 -1.42
N GLN A 57 -14.01 8.05 -0.76
CA GLN A 57 -15.03 8.93 -1.36
C GLN A 57 -14.47 9.74 -2.53
N PHE A 58 -13.27 10.29 -2.40
CA PHE A 58 -12.59 11.04 -3.45
C PHE A 58 -12.35 10.18 -4.71
N LEU A 59 -12.01 8.91 -4.53
CA LEU A 59 -11.79 7.95 -5.62
C LEU A 59 -13.09 7.31 -6.13
N GLY A 60 -14.24 7.58 -5.50
CA GLY A 60 -15.53 7.01 -5.87
C GLY A 60 -15.66 5.51 -5.62
N VAL A 61 -14.83 4.93 -4.73
CA VAL A 61 -14.83 3.49 -4.43
C VAL A 61 -15.67 3.12 -3.20
N GLY A 62 -16.12 4.09 -2.42
CA GLY A 62 -16.99 3.83 -1.28
C GLY A 62 -16.89 4.87 -0.18
N LYS A 63 -17.51 4.56 0.94
CA LYS A 63 -17.43 5.34 2.19
C LYS A 63 -17.54 4.41 3.39
N LYS A 64 -16.94 4.78 4.51
CA LYS A 64 -17.04 4.01 5.76
C LYS A 64 -18.47 3.91 6.28
N MET A 65 -18.78 2.79 6.92
CA MET A 65 -20.06 2.63 7.62
C MET A 65 -20.14 3.58 8.82
N LYS A 66 -21.33 4.14 9.04
CA LYS A 66 -21.61 4.86 10.30
C LYS A 66 -21.73 3.87 11.44
N THR A 67 -20.87 3.98 12.43
CA THR A 67 -20.84 3.06 13.59
C THR A 67 -21.76 3.47 14.72
N GLY A 68 -22.14 4.74 14.82
CA GLY A 68 -22.84 5.30 15.98
C GLY A 68 -21.89 5.83 17.06
N GLY A 69 -20.59 5.92 16.75
CA GLY A 69 -19.59 6.50 17.66
C GLY A 69 -19.18 5.55 18.78
N HIS A 70 -18.92 6.10 19.95
CA HIS A 70 -18.35 5.40 21.10
C HIS A 70 -19.22 4.26 21.65
N GLU A 71 -20.54 4.36 21.52
CA GLU A 71 -21.50 3.35 22.02
C GLU A 71 -21.22 1.95 21.45
N LEU A 72 -20.84 1.84 20.18
CA LEU A 72 -20.50 0.56 19.58
C LEU A 72 -19.29 -0.09 20.27
N TRP A 73 -18.27 0.71 20.59
CA TRP A 73 -17.07 0.22 21.27
C TRP A 73 -17.37 -0.22 22.70
N THR A 74 -18.15 0.60 23.44
CA THR A 74 -18.60 0.26 24.79
C THR A 74 -19.40 -1.05 24.79
N GLY A 75 -20.38 -1.20 23.90
CA GLY A 75 -21.13 -2.44 23.79
C GLY A 75 -20.27 -3.67 23.47
N CYS A 76 -19.22 -3.51 22.64
CA CYS A 76 -18.27 -4.60 22.40
C CYS A 76 -17.47 -4.98 23.65
N THR A 77 -17.02 -3.99 24.44
CA THR A 77 -16.29 -4.26 25.70
C THR A 77 -17.17 -4.89 26.76
N GLU A 78 -18.45 -4.59 26.77
CA GLU A 78 -19.48 -5.18 27.65
C GLU A 78 -19.95 -6.57 27.18
N GLY A 79 -19.47 -7.03 26.01
CA GLY A 79 -19.80 -8.35 25.46
C GLY A 79 -21.15 -8.42 24.74
N ASP A 80 -21.79 -7.27 24.40
CA ASP A 80 -23.05 -7.28 23.67
C ASP A 80 -22.89 -7.88 22.27
N LYS A 81 -23.64 -8.96 22.01
CA LYS A 81 -23.61 -9.71 20.75
C LYS A 81 -24.04 -8.88 19.53
N LYS A 82 -24.95 -7.92 19.69
CA LYS A 82 -25.41 -7.05 18.59
C LYS A 82 -24.30 -6.07 18.20
N SER A 83 -23.64 -5.47 19.18
CA SER A 83 -22.49 -4.59 18.98
C SER A 83 -21.34 -5.33 18.32
N TRP A 84 -21.03 -6.54 18.75
CA TRP A 84 -20.02 -7.38 18.11
C TRP A 84 -20.36 -7.72 16.67
N LYS A 85 -21.60 -8.10 16.37
CA LYS A 85 -22.04 -8.36 14.98
C LYS A 85 -21.88 -7.12 14.08
N LYS A 86 -22.22 -5.94 14.61
CA LYS A 86 -22.05 -4.67 13.89
C LYS A 86 -20.58 -4.32 13.70
N MET A 87 -19.75 -4.53 14.73
CA MET A 87 -18.30 -4.30 14.68
C MET A 87 -17.61 -5.17 13.62
N ILE A 88 -17.92 -6.46 13.59
CA ILE A 88 -17.37 -7.39 12.58
C ILE A 88 -17.74 -6.92 11.17
N LYS A 89 -19.03 -6.56 10.95
CA LYS A 89 -19.45 -6.03 9.64
C LYS A 89 -18.71 -4.73 9.28
N TYR A 90 -18.52 -3.85 10.25
CA TYR A 90 -17.75 -2.62 10.06
C TYR A 90 -16.29 -2.92 9.67
N CYS A 91 -15.62 -3.83 10.37
CA CYS A 91 -14.23 -4.19 10.07
C CYS A 91 -14.09 -4.81 8.68
N HIS A 92 -15.00 -5.71 8.28
CA HIS A 92 -14.98 -6.29 6.93
C HIS A 92 -15.15 -5.20 5.87
N HIS A 93 -16.11 -4.29 6.05
CA HIS A 93 -16.33 -3.20 5.10
C HIS A 93 -15.13 -2.25 4.99
N ASP A 94 -14.44 -1.96 6.10
CA ASP A 94 -13.22 -1.17 6.07
C ASP A 94 -12.10 -1.87 5.27
N VAL A 95 -12.01 -3.20 5.35
CA VAL A 95 -11.06 -3.99 4.55
C VAL A 95 -11.43 -3.96 3.07
N ASP A 96 -12.70 -4.12 2.72
CA ASP A 96 -13.17 -4.05 1.32
C ASP A 96 -12.81 -2.67 0.69
N ILE A 97 -13.11 -1.59 1.40
CA ILE A 97 -12.73 -0.22 0.99
C ILE A 97 -11.21 -0.09 0.83
N LEU A 98 -10.44 -0.67 1.76
CA LEU A 98 -8.99 -0.63 1.71
C LEU A 98 -8.44 -1.34 0.46
N ILE A 99 -9.02 -2.47 0.06
CA ILE A 99 -8.65 -3.18 -1.17
C ILE A 99 -8.84 -2.29 -2.39
N ASP A 100 -9.99 -1.64 -2.50
CA ASP A 100 -10.30 -0.76 -3.64
C ASP A 100 -9.37 0.47 -3.68
N VAL A 101 -9.14 1.10 -2.54
CA VAL A 101 -8.19 2.22 -2.42
C VAL A 101 -6.78 1.77 -2.75
N TYR A 102 -6.35 0.62 -2.26
CA TYR A 102 -5.04 0.04 -2.58
C TYR A 102 -4.87 -0.15 -4.09
N ASN A 103 -5.83 -0.76 -4.77
CA ASN A 103 -5.78 -0.99 -6.21
C ASN A 103 -5.66 0.32 -7.01
N LYS A 104 -6.36 1.38 -6.59
CA LYS A 104 -6.27 2.71 -7.22
C LYS A 104 -4.93 3.40 -6.98
N LEU A 105 -4.29 3.17 -5.83
CA LEU A 105 -3.01 3.77 -5.48
C LEU A 105 -1.81 2.97 -6.01
N LEU A 106 -1.99 1.69 -6.31
CA LEU A 106 -0.92 0.76 -6.69
C LEU A 106 -0.07 1.24 -7.88
N PRO A 107 -0.63 1.82 -8.97
CA PRO A 107 0.17 2.36 -10.08
C PRO A 107 1.18 3.44 -9.65
N TRP A 108 0.85 4.20 -8.62
CA TRP A 108 1.63 5.34 -8.12
C TRP A 108 2.64 4.95 -7.04
N ALA A 109 2.54 3.72 -6.52
CA ALA A 109 3.38 3.26 -5.42
C ALA A 109 4.82 3.02 -5.87
N THR A 110 5.77 3.70 -5.22
CA THR A 110 7.21 3.51 -5.46
C THR A 110 7.90 2.72 -4.35
N ASN A 111 7.23 2.56 -3.22
CA ASN A 111 7.70 1.88 -2.01
C ASN A 111 7.01 0.54 -1.76
N HIS A 112 6.29 0.00 -2.75
CA HIS A 112 5.68 -1.33 -2.64
C HIS A 112 6.78 -2.39 -2.48
N PRO A 113 6.58 -3.40 -1.61
CA PRO A 113 7.42 -4.59 -1.59
C PRO A 113 7.55 -5.18 -2.99
N ASN A 114 8.73 -5.68 -3.34
CA ASN A 114 8.97 -6.18 -4.68
C ASN A 114 8.24 -7.51 -4.90
N MET A 115 7.11 -7.45 -5.58
CA MET A 115 6.29 -8.63 -5.89
C MET A 115 6.97 -9.59 -6.86
N ALA A 116 7.92 -9.12 -7.68
CA ALA A 116 8.70 -9.98 -8.57
C ALA A 116 9.57 -11.01 -7.81
N LEU A 117 9.73 -10.86 -6.49
CA LEU A 117 10.38 -11.90 -5.66
C LEU A 117 9.49 -13.13 -5.41
N PHE A 118 8.18 -12.99 -5.66
CA PHE A 118 7.19 -14.06 -5.50
C PHE A 118 6.75 -14.68 -6.84
N GLY A 119 7.33 -14.22 -7.95
CA GLY A 119 7.03 -14.61 -9.31
C GLY A 119 6.66 -13.42 -10.19
N GLY A 120 6.87 -13.55 -11.49
CA GLY A 120 6.59 -12.51 -12.46
C GLY A 120 7.62 -11.38 -12.49
N THR A 121 7.32 -10.31 -13.22
CA THR A 121 8.26 -9.24 -13.57
C THR A 121 7.88 -7.89 -12.99
N CYS A 122 6.57 -7.59 -12.88
CA CYS A 122 6.13 -6.32 -12.32
C CYS A 122 6.46 -6.21 -10.83
N LYS A 123 7.20 -5.17 -10.45
CA LYS A 123 7.58 -4.92 -9.07
C LYS A 123 6.37 -4.75 -8.13
N ASN A 124 5.27 -4.18 -8.61
CA ASN A 124 4.13 -3.83 -7.75
C ASN A 124 3.06 -4.93 -7.66
N CYS A 125 2.74 -5.61 -8.77
CA CYS A 125 1.69 -6.64 -8.78
C CYS A 125 2.20 -8.05 -9.11
N GLY A 126 3.44 -8.20 -9.60
CA GLY A 126 4.00 -9.49 -10.00
C GLY A 126 3.60 -9.97 -11.40
N SER A 127 2.81 -9.21 -12.14
CA SER A 127 2.42 -9.57 -13.51
C SER A 127 3.59 -9.57 -14.50
N ASP A 128 3.53 -10.43 -15.51
CA ASP A 128 4.46 -10.45 -16.65
C ASP A 128 3.96 -9.63 -17.85
N ASN A 129 2.74 -9.09 -17.77
CA ASN A 129 2.12 -8.31 -18.85
C ASN A 129 2.69 -6.88 -18.88
N LEU A 130 3.82 -6.72 -19.54
CA LEU A 130 4.57 -5.47 -19.63
C LEU A 130 4.62 -4.95 -21.04
N GLU A 131 4.23 -3.69 -21.23
CA GLU A 131 4.37 -2.96 -22.48
C GLU A 131 5.62 -2.06 -22.43
N PRO A 132 6.53 -2.15 -23.41
CA PRO A 132 7.65 -1.24 -23.52
C PRO A 132 7.16 0.16 -23.92
N LEU A 133 7.67 1.20 -23.25
CA LEU A 133 7.37 2.58 -23.59
C LEU A 133 8.37 3.11 -24.62
N GLU A 134 7.89 3.94 -25.54
CA GLU A 134 8.76 4.64 -26.50
C GLU A 134 9.77 5.57 -25.81
N LYS A 135 9.35 6.21 -24.72
CA LYS A 135 10.21 7.09 -23.93
C LYS A 135 11.04 6.30 -22.92
N THR A 136 12.33 6.56 -22.93
CA THR A 136 13.27 6.04 -21.94
C THR A 136 13.24 6.85 -20.65
N VAL A 137 13.70 6.25 -19.56
CA VAL A 137 13.94 6.94 -18.29
C VAL A 137 15.39 7.39 -18.26
N LYS A 138 15.60 8.71 -18.13
CA LYS A 138 16.92 9.32 -17.96
C LYS A 138 17.14 9.69 -16.51
N THR A 139 18.30 9.33 -15.98
CA THR A 139 18.85 9.84 -14.73
C THR A 139 19.96 10.83 -15.04
N ASN A 140 20.61 11.38 -14.04
CA ASN A 140 21.71 12.31 -14.26
C ASN A 140 22.90 11.67 -15.03
N VAL A 141 23.01 10.33 -15.01
CA VAL A 141 24.19 9.63 -15.56
C VAL A 141 23.85 8.52 -16.56
N ASN A 142 22.62 8.03 -16.59
CA ASN A 142 22.27 6.86 -17.40
C ASN A 142 20.89 6.97 -18.05
N GLU A 143 20.69 6.20 -19.12
CA GLU A 143 19.42 6.02 -19.80
C GLU A 143 18.97 4.56 -19.76
N PHE A 144 17.67 4.32 -19.53
CA PHE A 144 17.10 3.00 -19.31
C PHE A 144 15.83 2.82 -20.14
N LYS A 145 15.57 1.60 -20.62
CA LYS A 145 14.25 1.25 -21.15
C LYS A 145 13.20 1.36 -20.05
N ALA A 146 12.02 1.83 -20.42
CA ALA A 146 10.87 1.95 -19.54
C ALA A 146 9.75 1.02 -19.99
N TYR A 147 8.96 0.57 -19.04
CA TYR A 147 7.85 -0.35 -19.26
C TYR A 147 6.65 0.09 -18.44
N ARG A 148 5.47 -0.14 -18.96
CA ARG A 148 4.20 -0.06 -18.24
C ARG A 148 3.70 -1.47 -17.97
N CYS A 149 3.23 -1.72 -16.77
CA CYS A 149 2.46 -2.94 -16.48
C CYS A 149 1.02 -2.70 -16.91
N GLU A 150 0.49 -3.52 -17.80
CA GLU A 150 -0.87 -3.38 -18.29
C GLU A 150 -1.92 -3.78 -17.24
N ASP A 151 -1.56 -4.65 -16.29
CA ASP A 151 -2.50 -5.10 -15.27
C ASP A 151 -2.68 -4.08 -14.12
N CYS A 152 -1.59 -3.44 -13.66
CA CYS A 152 -1.69 -2.48 -12.56
C CYS A 152 -1.36 -1.03 -12.94
N GLY A 153 -0.89 -0.77 -14.15
CA GLY A 153 -0.54 0.57 -14.64
C GLY A 153 0.79 1.13 -14.12
N HIS A 154 1.54 0.39 -13.29
CA HIS A 154 2.81 0.87 -12.76
C HIS A 154 3.88 1.02 -13.85
N ILE A 155 4.62 2.14 -13.80
CA ILE A 155 5.74 2.38 -14.71
C ILE A 155 7.05 2.05 -13.99
N MET A 156 7.90 1.26 -14.66
CA MET A 156 9.21 0.86 -14.17
C MET A 156 10.26 0.94 -15.28
N ARG A 157 11.50 0.81 -14.91
CA ARG A 157 12.63 0.80 -15.85
C ARG A 157 13.51 -0.43 -15.64
N ASP A 158 14.27 -0.77 -16.65
CA ASP A 158 15.33 -1.77 -16.53
C ASP A 158 16.34 -1.40 -15.44
N ARG A 159 16.98 -2.41 -14.88
CA ARG A 159 18.16 -2.24 -14.02
C ARG A 159 19.40 -1.95 -14.84
N LYS A 160 19.50 -2.54 -16.06
CA LYS A 160 20.63 -2.36 -16.96
C LYS A 160 20.39 -1.13 -17.83
N ALA A 161 21.34 -0.21 -17.83
CA ALA A 161 21.30 0.95 -18.70
C ALA A 161 21.45 0.52 -20.18
N VAL A 162 20.72 1.18 -21.07
CA VAL A 162 20.91 1.06 -22.53
C VAL A 162 22.00 2.00 -22.98
N LYS A 163 22.22 3.10 -22.25
CA LYS A 163 23.27 4.05 -22.50
C LYS A 163 23.86 4.52 -21.19
N GLY A 164 25.12 4.26 -20.97
CA GLY A 164 25.90 4.74 -19.86
C GLY A 164 26.41 6.14 -20.06
N ASN A 165 26.91 6.77 -19.03
CA ASN A 165 27.58 8.03 -19.11
C ASN A 165 29.08 7.80 -19.29
N ASP A 166 29.57 7.95 -20.54
CA ASP A 166 30.99 7.95 -20.87
C ASP A 166 31.61 9.36 -20.74
N ALA A 167 30.80 10.36 -20.36
CA ALA A 167 31.27 11.72 -20.19
C ALA A 167 31.88 11.90 -18.78
N LEU A 168 32.73 12.92 -18.68
CA LEU A 168 33.31 13.35 -17.39
C LEU A 168 32.19 13.79 -16.44
N THR A 169 32.31 13.41 -15.15
CA THR A 169 31.42 13.86 -14.10
C THR A 169 32.04 15.04 -13.34
N SER A 170 31.19 15.94 -12.82
CA SER A 170 31.63 16.97 -11.90
C SER A 170 32.13 16.33 -10.62
N VAL A 171 33.26 16.78 -10.10
CA VAL A 171 33.87 16.36 -8.82
C VAL A 171 33.72 17.40 -7.72
N ILE A 172 32.97 18.51 -7.97
CA ILE A 172 32.69 19.57 -7.02
C ILE A 172 31.17 19.71 -6.86
#